data_39512eae2d00cdcdf8f78f815039e980
#
_entry.id   39512eae2d00cdcdf8f78f815039e980
#
_cell.length_a   1.000
_cell.length_b   1.000
_cell.length_c   1.000
_cell.angle_alpha   90.00
_cell.angle_beta   90.00
_cell.angle_gamma   90.00
#
_symmetry.space_group_name_H-M   'P 1'
#
loop_
_entity.id
_entity.type
_entity.pdbx_description
1 polymer ?
#
loop_
_entity_poly.entity_id
_entity_poly.type
_entity_poly.pdbx_seq_one_letter_code
_entity_poly.pdbx_strand_id
1 'polypeptide(L)'
;EIASCLVGSEMCIRDRNKVQEFREKFEAVHGCPQHFIGHLQTNKVKYLVGKITLFHSCDRDELAEEIARLSLKRNVVSQILVQVNIGREETKGGYAPENAFEAYRKLKETAGLKVRGFMAMLPDSDDEKLLGALADEMRSLYERAKADDPEIACLSLGMSGDYKLCIEHGSNMIRVGSTIFGARKYM
;
A
#
# COMPACT_ATOMS: atom_id res chain seq x y z
N GLU A 1 18.81 -8.16 2.98
CA GLU A 1 17.84 -8.72 1.98
C GLU A 1 16.76 -7.72 1.58
N ILE A 2 17.09 -6.46 1.44
CA ILE A 2 16.14 -5.40 0.97
C ILE A 2 16.08 -5.37 -0.57
N ALA A 3 16.99 -6.05 -1.25
CA ALA A 3 17.26 -5.82 -2.66
C ALA A 3 16.39 -6.59 -3.66
N SER A 4 15.71 -7.66 -3.31
CA SER A 4 15.07 -8.51 -4.32
C SER A 4 13.70 -8.02 -4.81
N CYS A 5 13.07 -7.09 -4.09
CA CYS A 5 11.76 -6.53 -4.45
C CYS A 5 11.83 -5.26 -5.31
N LEU A 6 13.02 -4.66 -5.45
CA LEU A 6 13.15 -3.30 -5.98
C LEU A 6 13.51 -3.20 -7.46
N VAL A 7 14.30 -4.13 -8.00
CA VAL A 7 14.93 -3.93 -9.32
C VAL A 7 14.01 -4.22 -10.52
N GLY A 8 13.02 -5.08 -10.39
CA GLY A 8 12.11 -5.43 -11.50
C GLY A 8 10.73 -4.75 -11.45
N SER A 9 10.36 -4.19 -10.29
CA SER A 9 9.02 -3.64 -10.07
C SER A 9 8.91 -2.13 -10.35
N GLU A 10 10.01 -1.45 -10.58
CA GLU A 10 10.09 0.01 -10.60
C GLU A 10 9.43 0.65 -11.84
N MET A 11 9.58 0.07 -13.00
CA MET A 11 8.80 0.49 -14.17
C MET A 11 7.30 0.31 -13.99
N CYS A 12 6.93 -0.65 -13.15
CA CYS A 12 5.54 -0.93 -12.84
C CYS A 12 4.92 0.04 -11.82
N ILE A 13 5.68 0.64 -10.90
CA ILE A 13 5.15 1.51 -9.85
C ILE A 13 4.70 2.87 -10.40
N ARG A 14 5.37 3.43 -11.39
CA ARG A 14 5.01 4.72 -12.00
C ARG A 14 3.61 4.71 -12.63
N ASP A 15 3.18 3.60 -13.17
CA ASP A 15 1.96 3.45 -13.96
C ASP A 15 0.76 2.92 -13.16
N ARG A 16 0.92 2.64 -11.87
CA ARG A 16 -0.11 1.99 -11.02
C ARG A 16 -0.89 2.92 -10.12
N ASN A 17 -0.73 4.21 -10.29
CA ASN A 17 -1.58 5.19 -9.61
C ASN A 17 -2.93 5.37 -10.31
N LYS A 18 -3.04 4.99 -11.59
CA LYS A 18 -4.28 5.07 -12.37
C LYS A 18 -4.61 3.71 -12.98
N VAL A 19 -5.82 3.24 -12.76
CA VAL A 19 -6.32 1.94 -13.27
C VAL A 19 -6.27 1.88 -14.80
N GLN A 20 -6.48 3.01 -15.49
CA GLN A 20 -6.42 3.06 -16.95
C GLN A 20 -5.01 2.74 -17.47
N GLU A 21 -4.00 3.41 -16.94
CA GLU A 21 -2.59 3.17 -17.29
C GLU A 21 -2.16 1.73 -16.97
N PHE A 22 -2.65 1.18 -15.86
CA PHE A 22 -2.43 -0.22 -15.51
C PHE A 22 -2.97 -1.17 -16.60
N ARG A 23 -4.20 -0.94 -17.08
CA ARG A 23 -4.82 -1.80 -18.09
C ARG A 23 -4.05 -1.82 -19.41
N GLU A 24 -3.55 -0.66 -19.85
CA GLU A 24 -2.81 -0.51 -21.10
C GLU A 24 -1.45 -1.20 -21.07
N LYS A 25 -0.82 -1.27 -19.88
CA LYS A 25 0.55 -1.77 -19.70
C LYS A 25 0.63 -3.14 -19.04
N PHE A 26 -0.49 -3.69 -18.58
CA PHE A 26 -0.51 -4.94 -17.83
C PHE A 26 0.17 -6.09 -18.58
N GLU A 27 -0.13 -6.21 -19.86
CA GLU A 27 0.41 -7.28 -20.71
C GLU A 27 1.87 -7.05 -21.16
N ALA A 28 2.36 -5.81 -21.06
CA ALA A 28 3.74 -5.46 -21.41
C ALA A 28 4.74 -5.76 -20.29
N VAL A 29 4.25 -5.95 -19.07
CA VAL A 29 5.09 -6.15 -17.88
C VAL A 29 4.96 -7.58 -17.39
N HIS A 30 5.92 -8.42 -17.76
CA HIS A 30 5.99 -9.81 -17.36
C HIS A 30 7.10 -10.07 -16.34
N GLY A 31 6.93 -11.07 -15.50
CA GLY A 31 7.98 -11.61 -14.63
C GLY A 31 8.20 -10.89 -13.30
N CYS A 32 7.39 -9.87 -12.97
CA CYS A 32 7.45 -9.25 -11.64
C CYS A 32 6.08 -9.14 -10.96
N PRO A 33 6.02 -9.24 -9.62
CA PRO A 33 4.80 -9.01 -8.86
C PRO A 33 4.27 -7.60 -9.10
N GLN A 34 2.98 -7.47 -9.35
CA GLN A 34 2.35 -6.19 -9.63
C GLN A 34 1.56 -5.71 -8.41
N HIS A 35 1.87 -4.50 -7.93
CA HIS A 35 1.20 -3.86 -6.79
C HIS A 35 0.43 -2.63 -7.24
N PHE A 36 -0.72 -2.36 -6.65
CA PHE A 36 -1.48 -1.12 -6.89
C PHE A 36 -1.36 -0.20 -5.68
N ILE A 37 -0.88 1.03 -5.90
CA ILE A 37 -0.55 2.00 -4.84
C ILE A 37 -1.38 3.29 -4.88
N GLY A 38 -2.13 3.53 -5.96
CA GLY A 38 -2.93 4.74 -6.12
C GLY A 38 -4.26 4.67 -5.38
N HIS A 39 -4.91 5.81 -5.20
CA HIS A 39 -6.29 5.83 -4.70
C HIS A 39 -7.22 5.05 -5.64
N LEU A 40 -7.95 4.10 -5.08
CA LEU A 40 -8.78 3.18 -5.85
C LEU A 40 -10.27 3.48 -5.70
N GLN A 41 -10.90 3.86 -6.80
CA GLN A 41 -12.35 3.95 -6.86
C GLN A 41 -12.98 2.55 -6.87
N THR A 42 -14.06 2.36 -6.12
CA THR A 42 -14.75 1.06 -5.96
C THR A 42 -15.17 0.48 -7.31
N ASN A 43 -15.70 1.29 -8.23
CA ASN A 43 -16.11 0.86 -9.58
C ASN A 43 -14.97 0.39 -10.49
N LYS A 44 -13.70 0.65 -10.10
CA LYS A 44 -12.50 0.26 -10.85
C LYS A 44 -11.86 -1.03 -10.33
N VAL A 45 -12.22 -1.52 -9.15
CA VAL A 45 -11.70 -2.75 -8.52
C VAL A 45 -11.77 -3.96 -9.46
N LYS A 46 -12.86 -4.06 -10.22
CA LYS A 46 -13.08 -5.15 -11.20
C LYS A 46 -11.98 -5.33 -12.25
N TYR A 47 -11.17 -4.32 -12.51
CA TYR A 47 -10.06 -4.39 -13.47
C TYR A 47 -8.77 -4.92 -12.87
N LEU A 48 -8.65 -4.93 -11.53
CA LEU A 48 -7.44 -5.24 -10.79
C LEU A 48 -7.47 -6.61 -10.10
N VAL A 49 -8.61 -7.02 -9.53
CA VAL A 49 -8.75 -8.30 -8.82
C VAL A 49 -8.33 -9.46 -9.73
N GLY A 50 -7.47 -10.34 -9.22
CA GLY A 50 -6.89 -11.47 -9.93
C GLY A 50 -5.75 -11.10 -10.91
N LYS A 51 -5.39 -9.81 -11.01
CA LYS A 51 -4.30 -9.34 -11.86
C LYS A 51 -3.13 -8.75 -11.07
N ILE A 52 -3.39 -8.15 -9.92
CA ILE A 52 -2.35 -7.58 -9.06
C ILE A 52 -2.07 -8.48 -7.87
N THR A 53 -0.84 -8.43 -7.40
CA THR A 53 -0.36 -9.23 -6.27
C THR A 53 -0.76 -8.59 -4.94
N LEU A 54 -0.71 -7.25 -4.85
CA LEU A 54 -0.94 -6.54 -3.60
C LEU A 54 -1.61 -5.17 -3.83
N PHE A 55 -2.71 -4.93 -3.13
CA PHE A 55 -3.35 -3.61 -3.03
C PHE A 55 -2.77 -2.87 -1.82
N HIS A 56 -2.10 -1.73 -2.04
CA HIS A 56 -1.55 -0.92 -0.94
C HIS A 56 -2.56 0.06 -0.37
N SER A 57 -3.55 0.47 -1.15
CA SER A 57 -4.47 1.58 -0.86
C SER A 57 -5.85 1.11 -0.39
N CYS A 58 -5.91 0.11 0.50
CA CYS A 58 -7.17 -0.26 1.14
C CYS A 58 -7.45 0.73 2.29
N ASP A 59 -8.15 1.81 1.97
CA ASP A 59 -8.29 3.01 2.78
C ASP A 59 -9.64 3.16 3.48
N ARG A 60 -10.60 2.25 3.22
CA ARG A 60 -11.97 2.28 3.76
C ARG A 60 -12.68 0.94 3.59
N ASP A 61 -13.72 0.73 4.37
CA ASP A 61 -14.49 -0.52 4.40
C ASP A 61 -15.18 -0.83 3.06
N GLU A 62 -15.81 0.15 2.41
CA GLU A 62 -16.53 -0.06 1.14
C GLU A 62 -15.60 -0.55 0.03
N LEU A 63 -14.33 -0.10 0.06
CA LEU A 63 -13.34 -0.58 -0.90
C LEU A 63 -12.93 -2.02 -0.59
N ALA A 64 -12.70 -2.34 0.68
CA ALA A 64 -12.34 -3.69 1.12
C ALA A 64 -13.46 -4.69 0.79
N GLU A 65 -14.71 -4.34 1.06
CA GLU A 65 -15.89 -5.15 0.76
C GLU A 65 -16.02 -5.44 -0.74
N GLU A 66 -15.79 -4.45 -1.59
CA GLU A 66 -15.85 -4.66 -3.05
C GLU A 66 -14.68 -5.52 -3.55
N ILE A 67 -13.46 -5.35 -3.00
CA ILE A 67 -12.33 -6.24 -3.31
C ILE A 67 -12.68 -7.67 -2.90
N ALA A 68 -13.19 -7.88 -1.68
CA ALA A 68 -13.60 -9.17 -1.16
C ALA A 68 -14.66 -9.84 -2.03
N ARG A 69 -15.74 -9.12 -2.31
CA ARG A 69 -16.85 -9.59 -3.15
C ARG A 69 -16.38 -10.06 -4.53
N LEU A 70 -15.52 -9.28 -5.19
CA LEU A 70 -15.00 -9.63 -6.51
C LEU A 70 -13.96 -10.75 -6.44
N SER A 71 -13.19 -10.85 -5.36
CA SER A 71 -12.26 -11.94 -5.11
C SER A 71 -12.99 -13.27 -4.99
N LEU A 72 -14.03 -13.33 -4.17
CA LEU A 72 -14.90 -14.50 -4.03
C LEU A 72 -15.56 -14.88 -5.36
N LYS A 73 -16.10 -13.90 -6.09
CA LYS A 73 -16.70 -14.14 -7.41
C LYS A 73 -15.74 -14.75 -8.42
N ARG A 74 -14.43 -14.44 -8.31
CA ARG A 74 -13.39 -14.95 -9.21
C ARG A 74 -12.64 -16.16 -8.66
N ASN A 75 -13.03 -16.64 -7.49
CA ASN A 75 -12.34 -17.72 -6.77
C ASN A 75 -10.85 -17.46 -6.56
N VAL A 76 -10.52 -16.22 -6.13
CA VAL A 76 -9.17 -15.78 -5.79
C VAL A 76 -9.17 -15.13 -4.41
N VAL A 77 -8.00 -15.02 -3.79
CA VAL A 77 -7.78 -14.25 -2.56
C VAL A 77 -6.93 -13.03 -2.92
N SER A 78 -7.44 -11.84 -2.64
CA SER A 78 -6.69 -10.60 -2.85
C SER A 78 -5.88 -10.23 -1.62
N GLN A 79 -4.59 -9.97 -1.82
CA GLN A 79 -3.72 -9.46 -0.76
C GLN A 79 -3.86 -7.94 -0.66
N ILE A 80 -3.99 -7.43 0.56
CA ILE A 80 -4.18 -6.00 0.84
C ILE A 80 -3.23 -5.52 1.93
N LEU A 81 -2.90 -4.22 1.90
CA LEU A 81 -2.38 -3.47 3.05
C LEU A 81 -3.47 -2.53 3.55
N VAL A 82 -3.58 -2.41 4.86
CA VAL A 82 -4.44 -1.40 5.49
C VAL A 82 -3.77 -0.04 5.35
N GLN A 83 -4.39 0.86 4.61
CA GLN A 83 -3.87 2.22 4.48
C GLN A 83 -4.27 3.04 5.70
N VAL A 84 -3.29 3.67 6.35
CA VAL A 84 -3.48 4.51 7.53
C VAL A 84 -3.19 5.96 7.18
N ASN A 85 -4.06 6.87 7.58
CA ASN A 85 -3.84 8.31 7.49
C ASN A 85 -3.05 8.78 8.71
N ILE A 86 -1.77 8.42 8.74
CA ILE A 86 -0.91 8.66 9.91
C ILE A 86 -0.67 10.15 10.18
N GLY A 87 -0.67 10.97 9.15
CA GLY A 87 -0.54 12.43 9.26
C GLY A 87 -1.83 13.13 9.69
N ARG A 88 -2.95 12.42 9.83
CA ARG A 88 -4.28 12.97 10.19
C ARG A 88 -4.71 14.14 9.28
N GLU A 89 -4.32 14.06 8.00
CA GLU A 89 -4.65 15.07 6.99
C GLU A 89 -6.05 14.80 6.39
N GLU A 90 -6.95 15.78 6.40
CA GLU A 90 -8.33 15.64 5.89
C GLU A 90 -8.39 15.27 4.41
N THR A 91 -7.37 15.65 3.64
CA THR A 91 -7.30 15.42 2.19
C THR A 91 -6.75 14.04 1.81
N LYS A 92 -6.17 13.31 2.77
CA LYS A 92 -5.60 11.97 2.51
C LYS A 92 -6.52 10.87 3.01
N GLY A 93 -6.75 9.87 2.15
CA GLY A 93 -7.49 8.66 2.50
C GLY A 93 -6.69 7.78 3.46
N GLY A 94 -7.40 6.87 4.14
CA GLY A 94 -6.85 5.92 5.08
C GLY A 94 -7.67 5.87 6.37
N TYR A 95 -7.58 4.76 7.08
CA TYR A 95 -8.15 4.66 8.42
C TYR A 95 -7.42 5.59 9.37
N ALA A 96 -8.15 6.18 10.32
CA ALA A 96 -7.53 6.93 11.41
C ALA A 96 -6.58 6.00 12.20
N PRO A 97 -5.42 6.49 12.66
CA PRO A 97 -4.45 5.65 13.39
C PRO A 97 -5.07 4.91 14.57
N GLU A 98 -5.99 5.57 15.27
CA GLU A 98 -6.71 5.04 16.44
C GLU A 98 -7.58 3.83 16.08
N ASN A 99 -8.12 3.79 14.86
CA ASN A 99 -9.04 2.75 14.37
C ASN A 99 -8.32 1.70 13.49
N ALA A 100 -7.05 1.92 13.13
CA ALA A 100 -6.34 1.10 12.15
C ALA A 100 -6.15 -0.35 12.60
N PHE A 101 -5.95 -0.60 13.88
CA PHE A 101 -5.83 -1.97 14.41
C PHE A 101 -7.17 -2.71 14.42
N GLU A 102 -8.26 -2.03 14.72
CA GLU A 102 -9.61 -2.59 14.65
C GLU A 102 -10.00 -2.90 13.19
N ALA A 103 -9.71 -1.98 12.27
CA ALA A 103 -9.88 -2.21 10.84
C ALA A 103 -9.08 -3.44 10.37
N TYR A 104 -7.80 -3.55 10.77
CA TYR A 104 -7.00 -4.73 10.49
C TYR A 104 -7.69 -6.02 10.95
N ARG A 105 -8.17 -6.09 12.19
CA ARG A 105 -8.83 -7.28 12.73
C ARG A 105 -10.10 -7.65 11.96
N LYS A 106 -10.93 -6.66 11.62
CA LYS A 106 -12.12 -6.83 10.79
C LYS A 106 -11.76 -7.38 9.41
N LEU A 107 -10.77 -6.78 8.76
CA LEU A 107 -10.36 -7.14 7.40
C LEU A 107 -9.66 -8.51 7.33
N LYS A 108 -8.94 -8.90 8.39
CA LYS A 108 -8.32 -10.22 8.51
C LYS A 108 -9.36 -11.35 8.47
N GLU A 109 -10.53 -11.15 9.06
CA GLU A 109 -11.63 -12.12 9.10
C GLU A 109 -12.51 -12.06 7.82
N THR A 110 -12.23 -11.14 6.89
CA THR A 110 -13.08 -10.96 5.71
C THR A 110 -12.71 -11.98 4.62
N ALA A 111 -13.65 -12.85 4.29
CA ALA A 111 -13.46 -13.86 3.25
C ALA A 111 -13.12 -13.23 1.90
N GLY A 112 -12.14 -13.80 1.19
CA GLY A 112 -11.63 -13.28 -0.08
C GLY A 112 -10.52 -12.24 0.04
N LEU A 113 -10.17 -11.82 1.27
CA LEU A 113 -9.03 -10.94 1.56
C LEU A 113 -7.94 -11.68 2.33
N LYS A 114 -6.71 -11.19 2.18
CA LYS A 114 -5.57 -11.54 3.01
C LYS A 114 -4.82 -10.26 3.35
N VAL A 115 -4.87 -9.85 4.62
CA VAL A 115 -4.11 -8.68 5.08
C VAL A 115 -2.64 -9.08 5.19
N ARG A 116 -1.74 -8.28 4.58
CA ARG A 116 -0.28 -8.50 4.58
C ARG A 116 0.47 -7.48 5.40
N GLY A 117 -0.20 -6.48 5.93
CA GLY A 117 0.40 -5.42 6.71
C GLY A 117 -0.25 -4.05 6.50
N PHE A 118 0.56 -3.02 6.62
CA PHE A 118 0.10 -1.63 6.62
C PHE A 118 0.82 -0.77 5.58
N MET A 119 0.16 0.29 5.16
CA MET A 119 0.73 1.32 4.32
C MET A 119 0.36 2.70 4.87
N ALA A 120 1.29 3.64 4.83
CA ALA A 120 0.98 5.05 5.03
C ALA A 120 1.84 5.95 4.13
N MET A 121 1.38 7.17 3.97
CA MET A 121 2.14 8.27 3.40
C MET A 121 2.38 9.28 4.51
N LEU A 122 3.64 9.59 4.79
CA LEU A 122 3.99 10.63 5.73
C LEU A 122 3.57 12.01 5.17
N PRO A 123 3.29 12.99 6.02
CA PRO A 123 3.03 14.35 5.59
C PRO A 123 4.25 14.94 4.86
N ASP A 124 4.00 15.89 3.97
CA ASP A 124 5.06 16.66 3.33
C ASP A 124 5.62 17.69 4.33
N SER A 125 6.77 17.37 4.93
CA SER A 125 7.38 18.15 6.01
C SER A 125 8.90 17.97 5.99
N ASP A 126 9.61 19.04 6.35
CA ASP A 126 11.06 19.01 6.59
C ASP A 126 11.41 18.68 8.05
N ASP A 127 10.41 18.49 8.93
CA ASP A 127 10.62 18.11 10.32
C ASP A 127 10.85 16.59 10.45
N GLU A 128 12.13 16.20 10.41
CA GLU A 128 12.54 14.80 10.54
C GLU A 128 12.10 14.17 11.88
N LYS A 129 11.98 14.96 12.96
CA LYS A 129 11.52 14.44 14.25
C LYS A 129 10.04 14.07 14.20
N LEU A 130 9.23 14.92 13.57
CA LEU A 130 7.80 14.64 13.35
C LEU A 130 7.65 13.39 12.47
N LEU A 131 8.36 13.36 11.34
CA LEU A 131 8.30 12.23 10.40
C LEU A 131 8.76 10.92 11.06
N GLY A 132 9.84 10.96 11.85
CA GLY A 132 10.33 9.80 12.61
C GLY A 132 9.30 9.29 13.62
N ALA A 133 8.68 10.20 14.39
CA ALA A 133 7.65 9.83 15.36
C ALA A 133 6.43 9.15 14.69
N LEU A 134 5.99 9.67 13.54
CA LEU A 134 4.89 9.07 12.77
C LEU A 134 5.27 7.70 12.18
N ALA A 135 6.52 7.55 11.73
CA ALA A 135 7.02 6.26 11.27
C ALA A 135 7.11 5.23 12.41
N ASP A 136 7.52 5.64 13.62
CA ASP A 136 7.54 4.78 14.81
C ASP A 136 6.12 4.39 15.26
N GLU A 137 5.13 5.30 15.15
CA GLU A 137 3.71 4.98 15.40
C GLU A 137 3.24 3.87 14.45
N MET A 138 3.56 3.97 13.16
CA MET A 138 3.25 2.93 12.17
C MET A 138 3.98 1.62 12.42
N ARG A 139 5.24 1.68 12.84
CA ARG A 139 6.01 0.49 13.23
C ARG A 139 5.37 -0.22 14.41
N SER A 140 4.96 0.53 15.43
CA SER A 140 4.30 -0.02 16.63
C SER A 140 3.00 -0.75 16.25
N LEU A 141 2.20 -0.17 15.35
CA LEU A 141 1.00 -0.80 14.80
C LEU A 141 1.32 -2.10 14.05
N TYR A 142 2.35 -2.07 13.20
CA TYR A 142 2.82 -3.23 12.44
C TYR A 142 3.31 -4.36 13.34
N GLU A 143 4.17 -4.06 14.33
CA GLU A 143 4.70 -5.08 15.25
C GLU A 143 3.59 -5.70 16.11
N ARG A 144 2.62 -4.88 16.53
CA ARG A 144 1.43 -5.38 17.27
C ARG A 144 0.62 -6.36 16.41
N ALA A 145 0.38 -6.02 15.15
CA ALA A 145 -0.37 -6.90 14.25
C ALA A 145 0.42 -8.15 13.88
N LYS A 146 1.75 -8.04 13.73
CA LYS A 146 2.64 -9.17 13.45
C LYS A 146 2.72 -10.16 14.61
N ALA A 147 2.61 -9.68 15.85
CA ALA A 147 2.49 -10.53 17.03
C ALA A 147 1.16 -11.30 17.07
N ASP A 148 0.08 -10.72 16.53
CA ASP A 148 -1.24 -11.34 16.39
C ASP A 148 -1.29 -12.32 15.20
N ASP A 149 -0.55 -12.04 14.12
CA ASP A 149 -0.53 -12.83 12.90
C ASP A 149 0.85 -12.79 12.20
N PRO A 150 1.60 -13.94 12.17
CA PRO A 150 2.89 -14.01 11.48
C PRO A 150 2.85 -13.73 9.98
N GLU A 151 1.68 -13.80 9.37
CA GLU A 151 1.46 -13.49 7.95
C GLU A 151 1.55 -11.99 7.65
N ILE A 152 1.54 -11.13 8.66
CA ILE A 152 1.79 -9.70 8.56
C ILE A 152 3.28 -9.48 8.31
N ALA A 153 3.64 -9.17 7.07
CA ALA A 153 5.01 -9.10 6.59
C ALA A 153 5.41 -7.75 5.99
N CYS A 154 4.43 -6.85 5.72
CA CYS A 154 4.68 -5.62 4.97
C CYS A 154 4.40 -4.38 5.82
N LEU A 155 5.41 -3.53 5.97
CA LEU A 155 5.27 -2.15 6.42
C LEU A 155 5.70 -1.23 5.28
N SER A 156 4.73 -0.71 4.52
CA SER A 156 4.98 0.09 3.33
C SER A 156 4.96 1.57 3.68
N LEU A 157 6.14 2.12 3.97
CA LEU A 157 6.39 3.54 4.24
C LEU A 157 7.53 4.04 3.38
N GLY A 158 7.50 5.33 3.06
CA GLY A 158 8.59 6.00 2.36
C GLY A 158 8.37 6.10 0.86
N MET A 159 8.59 7.31 0.38
CA MET A 159 8.61 7.71 -1.01
C MET A 159 9.96 8.36 -1.35
N SER A 160 10.07 8.99 -2.51
CA SER A 160 11.34 9.56 -3.01
C SER A 160 12.01 10.56 -2.07
N GLY A 161 11.23 11.28 -1.23
CA GLY A 161 11.76 12.30 -0.32
C GLY A 161 12.18 11.78 1.05
N ASP A 162 11.51 10.73 1.54
CA ASP A 162 11.56 10.32 2.95
C ASP A 162 11.93 8.83 3.17
N TYR A 163 12.22 8.07 2.09
CA TYR A 163 12.44 6.62 2.18
C TYR A 163 13.59 6.22 3.11
N LYS A 164 14.66 7.03 3.20
CA LYS A 164 15.80 6.72 4.06
C LYS A 164 15.38 6.72 5.52
N LEU A 165 14.74 7.80 5.97
CA LEU A 165 14.17 7.93 7.30
C LEU A 165 13.21 6.77 7.58
N CYS A 166 12.30 6.47 6.66
CA CYS A 166 11.35 5.37 6.85
C CYS A 166 12.02 4.00 7.03
N ILE A 167 13.13 3.73 6.32
CA ILE A 167 13.90 2.49 6.50
C ILE A 167 14.54 2.45 7.89
N GLU A 168 15.14 3.54 8.36
CA GLU A 168 15.72 3.65 9.69
C GLU A 168 14.69 3.39 10.79
N HIS A 169 13.44 3.78 10.55
CA HIS A 169 12.30 3.54 11.44
C HIS A 169 11.55 2.21 11.17
N GLY A 170 12.14 1.29 10.40
CA GLY A 170 11.67 -0.10 10.27
C GLY A 170 10.75 -0.39 9.09
N SER A 171 10.58 0.54 8.15
CA SER A 171 9.92 0.22 6.88
C SER A 171 10.67 -0.88 6.13
N ASN A 172 9.95 -1.87 5.62
CA ASN A 172 10.51 -2.94 4.81
C ASN A 172 9.99 -2.94 3.36
N MET A 173 9.19 -1.92 3.00
CA MET A 173 8.71 -1.71 1.64
C MET A 173 8.61 -0.21 1.34
N ILE A 174 9.37 0.27 0.35
CA ILE A 174 9.37 1.67 -0.07
C ILE A 174 8.76 1.83 -1.47
N ARG A 175 8.32 3.06 -1.79
CA ARG A 175 7.67 3.39 -3.07
C ARG A 175 8.39 4.55 -3.75
N VAL A 176 9.50 4.25 -4.40
CA VAL A 176 10.36 5.25 -5.05
C VAL A 176 9.97 5.43 -6.51
N GLY A 177 9.67 6.63 -6.92
CA GLY A 177 9.26 6.97 -8.28
C GLY A 177 10.10 8.07 -8.90
N SER A 178 9.96 9.31 -8.43
CA SER A 178 10.63 10.48 -9.04
C SER A 178 12.16 10.42 -8.98
N THR A 179 12.74 9.78 -8.00
CA THR A 179 14.19 9.57 -7.89
C THR A 179 14.75 8.68 -9.01
N ILE A 180 13.93 7.73 -9.50
CA ILE A 180 14.35 6.77 -10.53
C ILE A 180 13.95 7.27 -11.93
N PHE A 181 12.71 7.76 -12.08
CA PHE A 181 12.13 8.12 -13.38
C PHE A 181 12.15 9.62 -13.66
N GLY A 182 12.66 10.45 -12.74
CA GLY A 182 12.63 11.91 -12.82
C GLY A 182 11.25 12.49 -12.46
N ALA A 183 11.18 13.83 -12.44
CA ALA A 183 9.95 14.56 -12.16
C ALA A 183 8.87 14.29 -13.24
N ARG A 184 7.60 14.26 -12.83
CA ARG A 184 6.48 14.13 -13.78
C ARG A 184 6.42 15.39 -14.65
N LYS A 185 6.51 15.21 -15.96
CA LYS A 185 6.12 16.26 -16.90
C LYS A 185 4.59 16.19 -17.03
N TYR A 186 3.89 17.14 -16.43
CA TYR A 186 2.48 17.37 -16.73
C TYR A 186 2.42 18.01 -18.12
N MET A 187 1.86 17.31 -19.10
CA MET A 187 1.41 17.90 -20.36
C MET A 187 -0.04 18.35 -20.19
#